data_fbb219f5ebcebb87f98f242227847095
#
_entry.id   fbb219f5ebcebb87f98f242227847095
#
_cell.length_a   1.000
_cell.length_b   1.000
_cell.length_c   1.000
_cell.angle_alpha   90.00
_cell.angle_beta   90.00
_cell.angle_gamma   90.00
#
_symmetry.space_group_name_H-M   'P 1'
#
loop_
_entity.id
_entity.type
_entity.pdbx_description
1 polymer ?
#
loop_
_entity_poly.entity_id
_entity_poly.type
_entity_poly.pdbx_seq_one_letter_code
_entity_poly.pdbx_strand_id
1 'polypeptide(L)'
;MALYKFFRSIRLAVILILIIAVLSILSTLIPQGRDAAFYFRSPLFLVPAGFFFVNLSVCTLDRLVSRQRRKARRRHGPDLIHIGLLLLIIGAMFSVFGRIESLVYMGEGDEIQLRGQYLIRLVDYEYEEYEDGRPRDWISTVEVRRNGELLHRSFAIEVNKPLRIGGVRIYQSSFAREDRAWLRDADGIIRPITNGQGFEMEGAVVIFRGVEGDSAVFERWEQHTRTAIYRSDIGETIGEYTITRMGSREVTGLKAVKDPGFIPVVIALIILAAGLTLTLIQKGKDKDI
;
A
#
# COMPACT_ATOMS: atom_id res chain seq x y z
N MET A 1 2.90 -30.49 -31.26
CA MET A 1 3.78 -31.31 -30.41
C MET A 1 5.04 -30.58 -29.92
N ALA A 2 5.71 -29.80 -30.75
CA ALA A 2 6.95 -29.07 -30.37
C ALA A 2 6.75 -28.09 -29.20
N LEU A 3 5.71 -27.25 -29.27
CA LEU A 3 5.39 -26.25 -28.26
C LEU A 3 5.12 -26.88 -26.87
N TYR A 4 4.40 -27.98 -26.81
CA TYR A 4 4.15 -28.70 -25.57
C TYR A 4 5.45 -29.27 -24.96
N LYS A 5 6.36 -29.85 -25.78
CA LYS A 5 7.66 -30.32 -25.29
C LYS A 5 8.54 -29.18 -24.79
N PHE A 6 8.50 -28.01 -25.42
CA PHE A 6 9.20 -26.81 -24.99
C PHE A 6 8.72 -26.35 -23.61
N PHE A 7 7.42 -26.18 -23.41
CA PHE A 7 6.86 -25.77 -22.12
C PHE A 7 6.92 -26.84 -21.02
N ARG A 8 7.19 -28.11 -21.34
CA ARG A 8 7.43 -29.17 -20.35
C ARG A 8 8.88 -29.25 -19.88
N SER A 9 9.73 -28.34 -20.32
CA SER A 9 11.17 -28.40 -20.06
C SER A 9 11.53 -27.84 -18.68
N ILE A 10 12.20 -28.65 -17.85
CA ILE A 10 12.79 -28.24 -16.59
C ILE A 10 13.89 -27.18 -16.81
N ARG A 11 14.64 -27.28 -17.90
CA ARG A 11 15.69 -26.30 -18.24
C ARG A 11 15.08 -24.90 -18.45
N LEU A 12 13.95 -24.87 -19.15
CA LEU A 12 13.21 -23.61 -19.34
C LEU A 12 12.77 -23.03 -17.98
N ALA A 13 12.22 -23.85 -17.07
CA ALA A 13 11.83 -23.41 -15.73
C ALA A 13 12.99 -22.76 -14.97
N VAL A 14 14.16 -23.42 -14.96
CA VAL A 14 15.35 -22.92 -14.26
C VAL A 14 15.82 -21.59 -14.86
N ILE A 15 15.88 -21.48 -16.18
CA ILE A 15 16.27 -20.23 -16.85
C ILE A 15 15.30 -19.09 -16.50
N LEU A 16 14.00 -19.35 -16.57
CA LEU A 16 12.98 -18.34 -16.24
C LEU A 16 13.04 -17.90 -14.77
N ILE A 17 13.25 -18.82 -13.83
CA ILE A 17 13.45 -18.50 -12.41
C ILE A 17 14.67 -17.60 -12.24
N LEU A 18 15.80 -17.91 -12.87
CA LEU A 18 17.02 -17.10 -12.79
C LEU A 18 16.79 -15.70 -13.36
N ILE A 19 16.12 -15.58 -14.50
CA ILE A 19 15.78 -14.30 -15.10
C ILE A 19 14.90 -13.47 -14.14
N ILE A 20 13.83 -14.07 -13.60
CA ILE A 20 12.92 -13.41 -12.67
C ILE A 20 13.68 -12.99 -11.40
N ALA A 21 14.55 -13.84 -10.87
CA ALA A 21 15.35 -13.52 -9.69
C ALA A 21 16.28 -12.32 -9.94
N VAL A 22 17.01 -12.32 -11.06
CA VAL A 22 17.89 -11.21 -11.45
C VAL A 22 17.10 -9.91 -11.62
N LEU A 23 15.97 -9.96 -12.32
CA LEU A 23 15.12 -8.79 -12.52
C LEU A 23 14.56 -8.27 -11.17
N SER A 24 14.20 -9.15 -10.25
CA SER A 24 13.74 -8.77 -8.91
C SER A 24 14.84 -8.09 -8.09
N ILE A 25 16.07 -8.62 -8.13
CA ILE A 25 17.24 -8.04 -7.46
C ILE A 25 17.53 -6.65 -8.04
N LEU A 26 17.60 -6.54 -9.36
CA LEU A 26 17.85 -5.26 -10.03
C LEU A 26 16.77 -4.21 -9.71
N SER A 27 15.50 -4.62 -9.67
CA SER A 27 14.38 -3.76 -9.28
C SER A 27 14.49 -3.23 -7.86
N THR A 28 15.17 -3.95 -6.96
CA THR A 28 15.35 -3.57 -5.55
C THR A 28 16.59 -2.70 -5.35
N LEU A 29 17.66 -2.96 -6.11
CA LEU A 29 18.96 -2.29 -5.94
C LEU A 29 19.06 -0.95 -6.67
N ILE A 30 18.29 -0.76 -7.75
CA ILE A 30 18.34 0.50 -8.50
C ILE A 30 17.63 1.59 -7.69
N PRO A 31 18.33 2.66 -7.25
CA PRO A 31 17.72 3.78 -6.51
C PRO A 31 16.65 4.44 -7.38
N GLN A 32 15.44 4.58 -6.84
CA GLN A 32 14.32 4.92 -7.70
C GLN A 32 13.55 6.12 -7.17
N GLY A 33 13.46 7.14 -7.99
CA GLY A 33 12.40 8.13 -7.87
C GLY A 33 11.02 7.61 -8.28
N ARG A 34 10.85 6.29 -8.46
CA ARG A 34 9.57 5.64 -8.84
C ARG A 34 9.30 4.45 -7.94
N ASP A 35 7.99 4.21 -7.71
CA ASP A 35 7.50 3.09 -6.90
C ASP A 35 8.03 1.74 -7.43
N ALA A 36 8.51 0.87 -6.55
CA ALA A 36 8.98 -0.48 -6.92
C ALA A 36 7.90 -1.26 -7.70
N ALA A 37 6.61 -0.98 -7.44
CA ALA A 37 5.49 -1.55 -8.18
C ALA A 37 5.55 -1.27 -9.69
N PHE A 38 6.19 -0.18 -10.13
CA PHE A 38 6.35 0.15 -11.56
C PHE A 38 7.12 -0.93 -12.32
N TYR A 39 8.19 -1.47 -11.71
CA TYR A 39 9.02 -2.49 -12.37
C TYR A 39 8.33 -3.84 -12.44
N PHE A 40 7.61 -4.23 -11.39
CA PHE A 40 6.83 -5.47 -11.37
C PHE A 40 5.62 -5.44 -12.32
N ARG A 41 5.17 -4.25 -12.74
CA ARG A 41 4.14 -4.06 -13.77
C ARG A 41 4.71 -3.94 -15.18
N SER A 42 6.02 -3.86 -15.33
CA SER A 42 6.66 -3.71 -16.63
C SER A 42 6.58 -5.00 -17.46
N PRO A 43 6.50 -4.91 -18.80
CA PRO A 43 6.56 -6.09 -19.67
C PRO A 43 7.84 -6.90 -19.47
N LEU A 44 8.95 -6.24 -19.10
CA LEU A 44 10.23 -6.88 -18.85
C LEU A 44 10.15 -7.93 -17.73
N PHE A 45 9.32 -7.69 -16.71
CA PHE A 45 9.08 -8.64 -15.62
C PHE A 45 7.90 -9.58 -15.92
N LEU A 46 6.81 -9.06 -16.47
CA LEU A 46 5.57 -9.82 -16.68
C LEU A 46 5.71 -10.90 -17.75
N VAL A 47 6.51 -10.68 -18.80
CA VAL A 47 6.71 -11.66 -19.86
C VAL A 47 7.41 -12.92 -19.33
N PRO A 48 8.59 -12.84 -18.69
CA PRO A 48 9.22 -14.03 -18.07
C PRO A 48 8.33 -14.71 -17.03
N ALA A 49 7.62 -13.93 -16.21
CA ALA A 49 6.69 -14.45 -15.20
C ALA A 49 5.52 -15.22 -15.85
N GLY A 50 4.95 -14.69 -16.94
CA GLY A 50 3.91 -15.36 -17.72
C GLY A 50 4.40 -16.65 -18.37
N PHE A 51 5.59 -16.64 -18.96
CA PHE A 51 6.21 -17.86 -19.51
C PHE A 51 6.46 -18.92 -18.42
N PHE A 52 6.92 -18.48 -17.24
CA PHE A 52 7.10 -19.38 -16.10
C PHE A 52 5.77 -19.97 -15.60
N PHE A 53 4.73 -19.15 -15.51
CA PHE A 53 3.38 -19.62 -15.16
C PHE A 53 2.87 -20.69 -16.13
N VAL A 54 3.01 -20.46 -17.45
CA VAL A 54 2.61 -21.44 -18.47
C VAL A 54 3.45 -22.72 -18.38
N ASN A 55 4.77 -22.61 -18.24
CA ASN A 55 5.67 -23.74 -18.06
C ASN A 55 5.27 -24.58 -16.83
N LEU A 56 5.07 -23.93 -15.69
CA LEU A 56 4.68 -24.57 -14.43
C LEU A 56 3.31 -25.24 -14.55
N SER A 57 2.34 -24.59 -15.21
CA SER A 57 1.01 -25.15 -15.47
C SER A 57 1.08 -26.42 -16.32
N VAL A 58 1.83 -26.37 -17.42
CA VAL A 58 2.02 -27.55 -18.32
C VAL A 58 2.70 -28.70 -17.57
N CYS A 59 3.76 -28.43 -16.80
CA CYS A 59 4.44 -29.41 -15.99
C CYS A 59 3.52 -30.03 -14.93
N THR A 60 2.70 -29.22 -14.27
CA THR A 60 1.76 -29.68 -13.25
C THR A 60 0.68 -30.56 -13.85
N LEU A 61 0.06 -30.14 -14.96
CA LEU A 61 -0.97 -30.89 -15.65
C LEU A 61 -0.41 -32.24 -16.21
N ASP A 62 0.76 -32.23 -16.86
CA ASP A 62 1.40 -33.43 -17.35
C ASP A 62 1.65 -34.44 -16.22
N ARG A 63 2.14 -33.93 -15.08
CA ARG A 63 2.41 -34.75 -13.91
C ARG A 63 1.12 -35.35 -13.33
N LEU A 64 0.05 -34.58 -13.20
CA LEU A 64 -1.23 -35.07 -12.69
C LEU A 64 -1.86 -36.10 -13.62
N VAL A 65 -1.89 -35.86 -14.94
CA VAL A 65 -2.44 -36.77 -15.95
C VAL A 65 -1.60 -38.04 -16.07
N SER A 66 -0.27 -37.93 -16.14
CA SER A 66 0.63 -39.08 -16.25
C SER A 66 0.59 -39.99 -15.03
N ARG A 67 0.32 -39.45 -13.84
CA ARG A 67 0.12 -40.20 -12.60
C ARG A 67 -1.17 -41.00 -12.57
N GLN A 68 -2.25 -40.41 -13.09
CA GLN A 68 -3.54 -41.09 -13.15
C GLN A 68 -3.46 -42.35 -14.00
N ARG A 69 -2.57 -42.34 -15.02
CA ARG A 69 -2.31 -43.48 -15.92
C ARG A 69 -1.35 -44.54 -15.35
N ARG A 70 -0.44 -44.15 -14.46
CA ARG A 70 0.53 -45.03 -13.81
C ARG A 70 0.10 -45.29 -12.38
N LYS A 71 -0.24 -46.51 -11.97
CA LYS A 71 -0.55 -46.91 -10.59
C LYS A 71 0.67 -46.81 -9.63
N ALA A 72 1.56 -45.83 -9.83
CA ALA A 72 2.77 -45.65 -9.05
C ALA A 72 2.48 -45.03 -7.65
N ARG A 73 3.35 -45.35 -6.68
CA ARG A 73 3.29 -44.82 -5.31
C ARG A 73 3.07 -43.31 -5.32
N ARG A 74 2.00 -42.84 -4.71
CA ARG A 74 1.57 -41.42 -4.75
C ARG A 74 2.48 -40.56 -3.90
N ARG A 75 3.31 -39.73 -4.52
CA ARG A 75 4.08 -38.66 -3.86
C ARG A 75 3.34 -37.33 -4.03
N HIS A 76 2.57 -36.93 -3.03
CA HIS A 76 1.72 -35.74 -3.10
C HIS A 76 2.48 -34.43 -2.85
N GLY A 77 3.63 -34.48 -2.13
CA GLY A 77 4.39 -33.31 -1.76
C GLY A 77 4.77 -32.39 -2.95
N PRO A 78 5.44 -32.90 -3.99
CA PRO A 78 5.79 -32.08 -5.16
C PRO A 78 4.59 -31.56 -5.94
N ASP A 79 3.42 -32.21 -5.89
CA ASP A 79 2.22 -31.71 -6.55
C ASP A 79 1.65 -30.51 -5.81
N LEU A 80 1.64 -30.59 -4.46
CA LEU A 80 1.24 -29.45 -3.62
C LEU A 80 2.19 -28.26 -3.81
N ILE A 81 3.49 -28.48 -3.94
CA ILE A 81 4.45 -27.40 -4.22
C ILE A 81 4.11 -26.72 -5.55
N HIS A 82 3.85 -27.47 -6.61
CA HIS A 82 3.49 -26.89 -7.91
C HIS A 82 2.16 -26.11 -7.84
N ILE A 83 1.14 -26.67 -7.19
CA ILE A 83 -0.16 -26.01 -7.01
C ILE A 83 0.00 -24.74 -6.17
N GLY A 84 0.77 -24.81 -5.09
CA GLY A 84 1.06 -23.65 -4.24
C GLY A 84 1.79 -22.54 -5.01
N LEU A 85 2.78 -22.88 -5.84
CA LEU A 85 3.48 -21.89 -6.69
C LEU A 85 2.53 -21.25 -7.72
N LEU A 86 1.66 -22.03 -8.37
CA LEU A 86 0.67 -21.47 -9.29
C LEU A 86 -0.28 -20.50 -8.59
N LEU A 87 -0.79 -20.88 -7.42
CA LEU A 87 -1.66 -20.01 -6.64
C LEU A 87 -0.91 -18.77 -6.12
N LEU A 88 0.38 -18.90 -5.77
CA LEU A 88 1.23 -17.79 -5.38
C LEU A 88 1.37 -16.77 -6.51
N ILE A 89 1.63 -17.23 -7.73
CA ILE A 89 1.75 -16.34 -8.90
C ILE A 89 0.41 -15.63 -9.17
N ILE A 90 -0.70 -16.37 -9.12
CA ILE A 90 -2.05 -15.77 -9.29
C ILE A 90 -2.32 -14.71 -8.20
N GLY A 91 -2.05 -15.04 -6.95
CA GLY A 91 -2.22 -14.12 -5.83
C GLY A 91 -1.34 -12.87 -5.96
N ALA A 92 -0.07 -13.05 -6.35
CA ALA A 92 0.84 -11.94 -6.62
C ALA A 92 0.34 -11.04 -7.76
N MET A 93 -0.24 -11.60 -8.83
CA MET A 93 -0.85 -10.82 -9.91
C MET A 93 -2.04 -10.00 -9.41
N PHE A 94 -2.92 -10.59 -8.57
CA PHE A 94 -4.02 -9.84 -7.97
C PHE A 94 -3.52 -8.71 -7.07
N SER A 95 -2.43 -8.91 -6.32
CA SER A 95 -1.79 -7.83 -5.55
C SER A 95 -1.22 -6.75 -6.47
N VAL A 96 -0.42 -7.11 -7.46
CA VAL A 96 0.25 -6.14 -8.35
C VAL A 96 -0.75 -5.24 -9.09
N PHE A 97 -1.87 -5.81 -9.57
CA PHE A 97 -2.84 -5.05 -10.36
C PHE A 97 -4.02 -4.52 -9.55
N GLY A 98 -4.36 -5.14 -8.43
CA GLY A 98 -5.57 -4.83 -7.67
C GLY A 98 -5.34 -4.15 -6.34
N ARG A 99 -4.08 -4.03 -5.88
CA ARG A 99 -3.76 -3.34 -4.63
C ARG A 99 -3.97 -1.83 -4.78
N ILE A 100 -4.73 -1.28 -3.86
CA ILE A 100 -5.00 0.16 -3.74
C ILE A 100 -4.49 0.59 -2.37
N GLU A 101 -3.68 1.62 -2.33
CA GLU A 101 -3.19 2.26 -1.12
C GLU A 101 -3.54 3.74 -1.16
N SER A 102 -3.89 4.28 0.00
CA SER A 102 -4.08 5.71 0.21
C SER A 102 -3.55 6.07 1.57
N LEU A 103 -2.75 7.13 1.66
CA LEU A 103 -2.31 7.74 2.89
C LEU A 103 -3.15 8.99 3.11
N VAL A 104 -3.74 9.11 4.28
CA VAL A 104 -4.54 10.27 4.69
C VAL A 104 -4.01 10.76 6.01
N TYR A 105 -3.77 12.06 6.11
CA TYR A 105 -3.42 12.73 7.36
C TYR A 105 -4.68 13.24 8.03
N MET A 106 -4.83 12.94 9.31
CA MET A 106 -5.99 13.31 10.11
C MET A 106 -5.52 13.93 11.44
N GLY A 107 -6.12 15.02 11.82
CA GLY A 107 -6.03 15.53 13.19
C GLY A 107 -7.29 15.17 13.97
N GLU A 108 -7.26 15.39 15.28
CA GLU A 108 -8.42 15.16 16.14
C GLU A 108 -9.68 15.87 15.62
N GLY A 109 -10.78 15.14 15.62
CA GLY A 109 -12.07 15.59 15.10
C GLY A 109 -12.24 15.47 13.59
N ASP A 110 -11.19 15.19 12.82
CA ASP A 110 -11.31 15.01 11.36
C ASP A 110 -12.06 13.73 11.03
N GLU A 111 -12.79 13.75 9.91
CA GLU A 111 -13.57 12.63 9.42
C GLU A 111 -13.19 12.29 7.99
N ILE A 112 -13.09 11.00 7.70
CA ILE A 112 -12.90 10.50 6.34
C ILE A 112 -14.02 9.51 5.98
N GLN A 113 -14.47 9.61 4.74
CA GLN A 113 -15.44 8.66 4.20
C GLN A 113 -14.74 7.63 3.32
N LEU A 114 -14.90 6.36 3.64
CA LEU A 114 -14.43 5.25 2.82
C LEU A 114 -15.55 4.70 1.94
N ARG A 115 -15.15 3.98 0.88
CA ARG A 115 -16.12 3.26 0.04
C ARG A 115 -16.95 2.29 0.88
N GLY A 116 -18.26 2.17 0.55
CA GLY A 116 -19.18 1.30 1.28
C GLY A 116 -19.81 1.98 2.50
N GLN A 117 -19.89 3.33 2.47
CA GLN A 117 -20.60 4.16 3.46
C GLN A 117 -20.00 4.05 4.89
N TYR A 118 -18.71 3.77 4.98
CA TYR A 118 -17.99 3.83 6.24
C TYR A 118 -17.50 5.25 6.48
N LEU A 119 -17.79 5.79 7.66
CA LEU A 119 -17.25 7.05 8.17
C LEU A 119 -16.29 6.72 9.31
N ILE A 120 -15.09 7.27 9.26
CA ILE A 120 -14.08 7.13 10.29
C ILE A 120 -13.77 8.52 10.80
N ARG A 121 -13.92 8.72 12.10
CA ARG A 121 -13.58 9.95 12.80
C ARG A 121 -12.39 9.69 13.72
N LEU A 122 -11.36 10.50 13.64
CA LEU A 122 -10.27 10.49 14.61
C LEU A 122 -10.76 11.16 15.89
N VAL A 123 -10.80 10.40 16.99
CA VAL A 123 -11.23 10.88 18.30
C VAL A 123 -10.06 11.43 19.07
N ASP A 124 -8.93 10.71 19.02
CA ASP A 124 -7.74 11.04 19.80
C ASP A 124 -6.50 10.46 19.13
N TYR A 125 -5.36 11.09 19.36
CA TYR A 125 -4.06 10.67 18.86
C TYR A 125 -3.02 10.83 19.96
N GLU A 126 -2.43 9.71 20.37
CA GLU A 126 -1.42 9.65 21.41
C GLU A 126 -0.08 9.17 20.82
N TYR A 127 0.98 9.79 21.30
CA TYR A 127 2.34 9.38 21.03
C TYR A 127 2.98 8.88 22.33
N GLU A 128 3.40 7.63 22.34
CA GLU A 128 4.08 7.03 23.48
C GLU A 128 5.60 6.97 23.24
N GLU A 129 6.35 7.27 24.29
CA GLU A 129 7.81 7.14 24.32
C GLU A 129 8.24 6.13 25.39
N TYR A 130 9.38 5.49 25.17
CA TYR A 130 10.08 4.77 26.19
C TYR A 130 10.74 5.75 27.18
N GLU A 131 11.14 5.27 28.36
CA GLU A 131 11.84 6.08 29.39
C GLU A 131 13.13 6.74 28.86
N ASP A 132 13.74 6.20 27.81
CA ASP A 132 14.92 6.72 27.14
C ASP A 132 14.64 7.70 25.99
N GLY A 133 13.37 8.13 25.82
CA GLY A 133 12.91 9.10 24.79
C GLY A 133 12.79 8.51 23.39
N ARG A 134 12.96 7.18 23.20
CA ARG A 134 12.70 6.56 21.90
C ARG A 134 11.22 6.37 21.66
N PRO A 135 10.74 6.55 20.41
CA PRO A 135 9.37 6.24 20.03
C PRO A 135 9.00 4.81 20.44
N ARG A 136 7.89 4.66 21.16
CA ARG A 136 7.34 3.37 21.55
C ARG A 136 6.18 2.99 20.65
N ASP A 137 5.18 3.84 20.59
CA ASP A 137 4.00 3.59 19.77
C ASP A 137 3.32 4.91 19.35
N TRP A 138 2.50 4.82 18.32
CA TRP A 138 1.57 5.84 17.88
C TRP A 138 0.18 5.22 17.88
N ILE A 139 -0.70 5.77 18.67
CA ILE A 139 -2.04 5.24 18.88
C ILE A 139 -3.05 6.23 18.32
N SER A 140 -3.81 5.81 17.31
CA SER A 140 -4.92 6.60 16.77
C SER A 140 -6.25 5.98 17.17
N THR A 141 -6.95 6.63 18.08
CA THR A 141 -8.29 6.20 18.53
C THR A 141 -9.34 6.73 17.59
N VAL A 142 -10.10 5.83 16.96
CA VAL A 142 -11.10 6.19 15.95
C VAL A 142 -12.50 5.70 16.33
N GLU A 143 -13.50 6.51 15.97
CA GLU A 143 -14.90 6.10 15.90
C GLU A 143 -15.20 5.65 14.46
N VAL A 144 -15.92 4.55 14.33
CA VAL A 144 -16.29 3.99 13.03
C VAL A 144 -17.79 3.85 12.93
N ARG A 145 -18.39 4.44 11.90
CA ARG A 145 -19.81 4.32 11.56
C ARG A 145 -19.99 3.68 10.19
N ARG A 146 -21.09 3.00 9.99
CA ARG A 146 -21.56 2.49 8.70
C ARG A 146 -23.02 2.85 8.52
N ASN A 147 -23.35 3.53 7.43
CA ASN A 147 -24.73 4.02 7.17
C ASN A 147 -25.31 4.83 8.35
N GLY A 148 -24.50 5.53 9.10
CA GLY A 148 -24.90 6.25 10.32
C GLY A 148 -24.89 5.43 11.60
N GLU A 149 -24.91 4.09 11.52
CA GLU A 149 -24.83 3.21 12.69
C GLU A 149 -23.42 3.10 13.24
N LEU A 150 -23.29 3.15 14.55
CA LEU A 150 -22.00 3.05 15.24
C LEU A 150 -21.54 1.58 15.28
N LEU A 151 -20.40 1.29 14.61
CA LEU A 151 -19.76 -0.03 14.66
C LEU A 151 -18.72 -0.12 15.77
N HIS A 152 -17.86 0.89 15.88
CA HIS A 152 -16.85 0.99 16.93
C HIS A 152 -16.88 2.41 17.50
N ARG A 153 -17.09 2.54 18.81
CA ARG A 153 -17.05 3.83 19.51
C ARG A 153 -15.62 4.31 19.74
N SER A 154 -14.72 3.38 20.01
CA SER A 154 -13.32 3.65 20.29
C SER A 154 -12.51 2.44 19.88
N PHE A 155 -11.83 2.52 18.76
CA PHE A 155 -10.90 1.49 18.28
C PHE A 155 -9.50 2.09 18.18
N ALA A 156 -8.56 1.54 18.94
CA ALA A 156 -7.16 1.97 18.90
C ALA A 156 -6.46 1.29 17.72
N ILE A 157 -6.02 2.10 16.75
CA ILE A 157 -5.12 1.70 15.66
C ILE A 157 -3.71 1.93 16.17
N GLU A 158 -2.96 0.85 16.37
CA GLU A 158 -1.59 0.83 16.86
C GLU A 158 -0.66 0.26 15.77
N VAL A 159 0.63 0.38 15.99
CA VAL A 159 1.62 -0.32 15.15
C VAL A 159 1.33 -1.82 15.22
N ASN A 160 1.18 -2.49 14.07
CA ASN A 160 0.82 -3.90 13.91
C ASN A 160 -0.62 -4.31 14.31
N LYS A 161 -1.47 -3.36 14.75
CA LYS A 161 -2.89 -3.61 15.06
C LYS A 161 -3.82 -2.78 14.18
N PRO A 162 -3.94 -3.10 12.89
CA PRO A 162 -4.75 -2.33 11.95
C PRO A 162 -6.25 -2.52 12.18
N LEU A 163 -7.01 -1.45 11.94
CA LEU A 163 -8.46 -1.53 11.80
C LEU A 163 -8.81 -2.26 10.49
N ARG A 164 -9.73 -3.24 10.57
CA ARG A 164 -10.17 -4.04 9.41
C ARG A 164 -11.66 -3.84 9.17
N ILE A 165 -12.00 -3.13 8.11
CA ILE A 165 -13.39 -2.83 7.75
C ILE A 165 -13.58 -2.86 6.23
N GLY A 166 -14.70 -3.38 5.75
CA GLY A 166 -15.07 -3.34 4.32
C GLY A 166 -14.03 -3.92 3.35
N GLY A 167 -13.20 -4.88 3.81
CA GLY A 167 -12.09 -5.43 3.02
C GLY A 167 -10.87 -4.52 2.89
N VAL A 168 -10.86 -3.41 3.64
CA VAL A 168 -9.74 -2.47 3.77
C VAL A 168 -9.07 -2.68 5.13
N ARG A 169 -7.75 -2.54 5.18
CA ARG A 169 -6.96 -2.49 6.40
C ARG A 169 -6.39 -1.09 6.54
N ILE A 170 -6.58 -0.49 7.71
CA ILE A 170 -6.09 0.85 8.02
C ILE A 170 -5.01 0.71 9.08
N TYR A 171 -3.81 1.13 8.70
CA TYR A 171 -2.61 1.04 9.52
C TYR A 171 -2.21 2.42 10.03
N GLN A 172 -1.68 2.46 11.24
CA GLN A 172 -0.85 3.57 11.69
C GLN A 172 0.41 3.58 10.82
N SER A 173 0.72 4.70 10.16
CA SER A 173 1.81 4.76 9.16
C SER A 173 2.84 5.82 9.45
N SER A 174 2.40 7.01 9.82
CA SER A 174 3.28 8.17 10.03
C SER A 174 2.59 9.20 10.91
N PHE A 175 3.31 10.25 11.24
CA PHE A 175 2.77 11.47 11.83
C PHE A 175 3.40 12.68 11.11
N ALA A 176 2.74 13.81 11.18
CA ALA A 176 3.25 15.06 10.64
C ALA A 176 2.72 16.25 11.45
N ARG A 177 3.32 17.40 11.25
CA ARG A 177 2.78 18.67 11.67
C ARG A 177 2.09 19.31 10.47
N GLU A 178 0.82 19.66 10.64
CA GLU A 178 0.02 20.34 9.63
C GLU A 178 -0.17 21.80 10.04
N ASP A 179 0.33 22.71 9.23
CA ASP A 179 0.06 24.12 9.39
C ASP A 179 -1.24 24.48 8.69
N ARG A 180 -2.02 25.36 9.31
CA ARG A 180 -3.30 25.86 8.80
C ARG A 180 -3.36 27.37 8.87
N ALA A 181 -3.96 27.97 7.84
CA ALA A 181 -4.44 29.34 7.88
C ALA A 181 -5.93 29.37 7.56
N TRP A 182 -6.67 30.30 8.13
CA TRP A 182 -8.07 30.55 7.84
C TRP A 182 -8.17 31.83 7.04
N LEU A 183 -8.65 31.70 5.82
CA LEU A 183 -8.78 32.80 4.87
C LEU A 183 -10.25 33.21 4.80
N ARG A 184 -10.52 34.52 4.98
CA ARG A 184 -11.83 35.14 4.76
C ARG A 184 -11.85 35.69 3.36
N ASP A 185 -12.81 35.26 2.53
CA ASP A 185 -13.06 35.85 1.21
C ASP A 185 -13.85 37.16 1.25
N ALA A 186 -14.08 37.75 0.07
CA ALA A 186 -14.83 38.99 -0.07
C ALA A 186 -16.28 38.90 0.41
N ASP A 187 -16.87 37.70 0.38
CA ASP A 187 -18.23 37.45 0.87
C ASP A 187 -18.28 37.21 2.38
N GLY A 188 -17.15 37.29 3.06
CA GLY A 188 -17.01 37.08 4.51
C GLY A 188 -16.95 35.60 4.93
N ILE A 189 -16.91 34.65 3.99
CA ILE A 189 -16.85 33.23 4.27
C ILE A 189 -15.41 32.86 4.68
N ILE A 190 -15.26 32.17 5.82
CA ILE A 190 -13.96 31.74 6.31
C ILE A 190 -13.74 30.28 5.94
N ARG A 191 -12.63 30.01 5.25
CA ARG A 191 -12.22 28.65 4.86
C ARG A 191 -10.82 28.35 5.34
N PRO A 192 -10.59 27.14 5.89
CA PRO A 192 -9.23 26.70 6.22
C PRO A 192 -8.46 26.34 4.96
N ILE A 193 -7.17 26.64 4.94
CA ILE A 193 -6.19 26.17 3.97
C ILE A 193 -5.05 25.48 4.71
N THR A 194 -4.56 24.37 4.16
CA THR A 194 -3.47 23.58 4.74
C THR A 194 -2.27 23.55 3.81
N ASN A 195 -1.11 23.12 4.31
CA ASN A 195 0.12 23.02 3.52
C ASN A 195 -0.11 22.36 2.16
N GLY A 196 0.37 23.01 1.10
CA GLY A 196 0.27 22.53 -0.28
C GLY A 196 -1.06 22.84 -0.97
N GLN A 197 -2.07 23.30 -0.27
CA GLN A 197 -3.30 23.80 -0.89
C GLN A 197 -3.10 25.23 -1.41
N GLY A 198 -3.86 25.58 -2.43
CA GLY A 198 -3.74 26.90 -3.07
C GLY A 198 -5.08 27.41 -3.61
N PHE A 199 -5.05 28.67 -4.04
CA PHE A 199 -6.15 29.36 -4.70
C PHE A 199 -5.61 30.15 -5.91
N GLU A 200 -6.49 30.46 -6.85
CA GLU A 200 -6.14 31.31 -7.99
C GLU A 200 -6.19 32.78 -7.63
N MET A 201 -5.20 33.53 -8.08
CA MET A 201 -5.11 34.97 -7.90
C MET A 201 -4.47 35.60 -9.15
N GLU A 202 -5.21 36.44 -9.89
CA GLU A 202 -4.72 37.16 -11.08
C GLU A 202 -4.01 36.24 -12.12
N GLY A 203 -4.57 35.08 -12.39
CA GLY A 203 -4.01 34.12 -13.35
C GLY A 203 -2.80 33.32 -12.88
N ALA A 204 -2.44 33.45 -11.61
CA ALA A 204 -1.42 32.67 -10.92
C ALA A 204 -2.04 31.76 -9.86
N VAL A 205 -1.33 30.72 -9.46
CA VAL A 205 -1.72 29.86 -8.32
C VAL A 205 -0.89 30.28 -7.12
N VAL A 206 -1.57 30.61 -6.02
CA VAL A 206 -0.94 30.93 -4.73
C VAL A 206 -1.09 29.73 -3.81
N ILE A 207 0.03 29.16 -3.36
CA ILE A 207 0.08 27.92 -2.58
C ILE A 207 0.54 28.27 -1.15
N PHE A 208 -0.24 27.85 -0.16
CA PHE A 208 0.13 27.96 1.26
C PHE A 208 1.22 26.93 1.59
N ARG A 209 2.33 27.40 2.17
CA ARG A 209 3.50 26.58 2.53
C ARG A 209 3.58 26.24 4.00
N GLY A 210 2.97 27.05 4.84
CA GLY A 210 2.96 26.82 6.28
C GLY A 210 3.03 28.12 7.07
N VAL A 211 3.36 27.99 8.35
CA VAL A 211 3.51 29.09 9.29
C VAL A 211 4.97 29.17 9.72
N GLU A 212 5.59 30.33 9.51
CA GLU A 212 6.96 30.64 9.96
C GLU A 212 6.89 31.77 11.01
N GLY A 213 7.12 31.43 12.28
CA GLY A 213 6.91 32.37 13.37
C GLY A 213 5.44 32.78 13.47
N ASP A 214 5.16 34.08 13.35
CA ASP A 214 3.81 34.66 13.41
C ASP A 214 3.22 34.94 12.02
N SER A 215 3.89 34.53 10.94
CA SER A 215 3.48 34.80 9.56
C SER A 215 3.11 33.52 8.80
N ALA A 216 2.04 33.61 8.02
CA ALA A 216 1.67 32.60 7.02
C ALA A 216 2.51 32.80 5.74
N VAL A 217 3.08 31.73 5.23
CA VAL A 217 3.93 31.77 4.05
C VAL A 217 3.17 31.22 2.85
N PHE A 218 3.15 32.00 1.77
CA PHE A 218 2.52 31.62 0.51
C PHE A 218 3.51 31.77 -0.64
N GLU A 219 3.43 30.89 -1.63
CA GLU A 219 4.19 30.98 -2.86
C GLU A 219 3.28 31.22 -4.05
N ARG A 220 3.61 32.23 -4.87
CA ARG A 220 2.95 32.48 -6.15
C ARG A 220 3.65 31.74 -7.27
N TRP A 221 2.89 31.02 -8.07
CA TRP A 221 3.36 30.24 -9.19
C TRP A 221 2.66 30.64 -10.48
N GLU A 222 3.47 30.93 -11.53
CA GLU A 222 3.01 31.22 -12.88
C GLU A 222 3.68 30.26 -13.85
N GLN A 223 2.92 29.60 -14.69
CA GLN A 223 3.46 28.67 -15.73
C GLN A 223 4.56 27.72 -15.20
N HIS A 224 4.36 27.12 -14.00
CA HIS A 224 5.29 26.21 -13.31
C HIS A 224 6.55 26.88 -12.72
N THR A 225 6.62 28.20 -12.72
CA THR A 225 7.73 28.96 -12.11
C THR A 225 7.25 29.71 -10.88
N ARG A 226 8.02 29.62 -9.79
CA ARG A 226 7.75 30.40 -8.58
C ARG A 226 8.16 31.86 -8.82
N THR A 227 7.19 32.77 -8.79
CA THR A 227 7.40 34.20 -9.09
C THR A 227 7.52 35.07 -7.85
N ALA A 228 6.87 34.67 -6.72
CA ALA A 228 6.93 35.44 -5.48
C ALA A 228 6.75 34.56 -4.25
N ILE A 229 7.18 35.07 -3.09
CA ILE A 229 6.88 34.53 -1.75
C ILE A 229 6.26 35.68 -0.96
N TYR A 230 5.08 35.43 -0.41
CA TYR A 230 4.38 36.33 0.52
C TYR A 230 4.54 35.80 1.94
N ARG A 231 4.83 36.69 2.88
CA ARG A 231 4.75 36.46 4.31
C ARG A 231 3.75 37.44 4.84
N SER A 232 2.68 36.94 5.43
CA SER A 232 1.57 37.78 5.85
C SER A 232 1.08 37.36 7.23
N ASP A 233 0.81 38.35 8.07
CA ASP A 233 0.37 38.18 9.44
C ASP A 233 -1.15 38.10 9.52
N ILE A 234 -1.68 37.79 10.71
CA ILE A 234 -3.12 37.82 10.96
C ILE A 234 -3.65 39.27 10.74
N GLY A 235 -4.72 39.39 9.98
CA GLY A 235 -5.34 40.66 9.58
C GLY A 235 -4.85 41.17 8.22
N GLU A 236 -3.76 40.67 7.68
CA GLU A 236 -3.28 41.06 6.35
C GLU A 236 -4.02 40.34 5.25
N THR A 237 -3.94 40.89 4.04
CA THR A 237 -4.62 40.37 2.85
C THR A 237 -3.65 39.83 1.83
N ILE A 238 -4.04 38.75 1.16
CA ILE A 238 -3.37 38.21 -0.03
C ILE A 238 -4.41 38.14 -1.14
N GLY A 239 -4.35 39.06 -2.09
CA GLY A 239 -5.41 39.24 -3.07
C GLY A 239 -6.74 39.57 -2.41
N GLU A 240 -7.76 38.78 -2.63
CA GLU A 240 -9.11 38.92 -2.09
C GLU A 240 -9.28 38.26 -0.70
N TYR A 241 -8.26 37.60 -0.18
CA TYR A 241 -8.35 36.82 1.05
C TYR A 241 -7.66 37.54 2.22
N THR A 242 -8.36 37.64 3.37
CA THR A 242 -7.79 38.12 4.63
C THR A 242 -7.47 36.96 5.55
N ILE A 243 -6.27 36.93 6.11
CA ILE A 243 -5.86 35.91 7.09
C ILE A 243 -6.53 36.25 8.43
N THR A 244 -7.42 35.38 8.89
CA THR A 244 -8.15 35.60 10.15
C THR A 244 -7.55 34.83 11.32
N ARG A 245 -6.89 33.74 11.05
CA ARG A 245 -6.27 32.86 12.04
C ARG A 245 -5.20 32.02 11.38
N MET A 246 -4.16 31.64 12.10
CA MET A 246 -3.18 30.63 11.70
C MET A 246 -2.76 29.80 12.91
N GLY A 247 -2.16 28.63 12.65
CA GLY A 247 -1.65 27.74 13.67
C GLY A 247 -1.20 26.42 13.08
N SER A 248 -0.65 25.62 13.95
CA SER A 248 -0.19 24.26 13.60
C SER A 248 -0.87 23.24 14.50
N ARG A 249 -1.09 22.05 13.98
CA ARG A 249 -1.56 20.91 14.76
C ARG A 249 -0.78 19.65 14.37
N GLU A 250 -0.74 18.72 15.28
CA GLU A 250 -0.26 17.36 14.98
C GLU A 250 -1.33 16.58 14.23
N VAL A 251 -0.90 15.77 13.27
CA VAL A 251 -1.77 14.93 12.47
C VAL A 251 -1.16 13.53 12.36
N THR A 252 -2.01 12.53 12.47
CA THR A 252 -1.63 11.14 12.25
C THR A 252 -1.82 10.74 10.80
N GLY A 253 -0.86 10.01 10.23
CA GLY A 253 -0.94 9.45 8.89
C GLY A 253 -1.50 8.02 8.94
N LEU A 254 -2.74 7.85 8.51
CA LEU A 254 -3.41 6.56 8.41
C LEU A 254 -3.32 6.03 6.99
N LYS A 255 -2.73 4.83 6.83
CA LYS A 255 -2.58 4.16 5.53
C LYS A 255 -3.68 3.13 5.33
N ALA A 256 -4.61 3.42 4.44
CA ALA A 256 -5.65 2.50 4.02
C ALA A 256 -5.15 1.61 2.88
N VAL A 257 -5.22 0.29 3.05
CA VAL A 257 -4.75 -0.71 2.08
C VAL A 257 -5.86 -1.70 1.77
N LYS A 258 -6.16 -1.86 0.49
CA LYS A 258 -7.00 -2.94 -0.04
C LYS A 258 -6.15 -3.80 -0.96
N ASP A 259 -5.91 -5.06 -0.58
CA ASP A 259 -5.10 -5.99 -1.34
C ASP A 259 -5.87 -7.30 -1.61
N PRO A 260 -6.42 -7.49 -2.83
CA PRO A 260 -7.18 -8.69 -3.18
C PRO A 260 -6.30 -9.93 -3.28
N GLY A 261 -4.99 -9.78 -3.49
CA GLY A 261 -4.04 -10.89 -3.60
C GLY A 261 -3.56 -11.44 -2.24
N PHE A 262 -3.78 -10.72 -1.15
CA PHE A 262 -3.27 -11.11 0.16
C PHE A 262 -3.75 -12.49 0.61
N ILE A 263 -5.05 -12.77 0.54
CA ILE A 263 -5.60 -14.07 0.97
C ILE A 263 -5.11 -15.21 0.07
N PRO A 264 -5.18 -15.14 -1.28
CA PRO A 264 -4.59 -16.15 -2.15
C PRO A 264 -3.11 -16.41 -1.88
N VAL A 265 -2.30 -15.38 -1.63
CA VAL A 265 -0.88 -15.52 -1.29
C VAL A 265 -0.68 -16.28 0.02
N VAL A 266 -1.43 -15.95 1.07
CA VAL A 266 -1.35 -16.65 2.36
C VAL A 266 -1.72 -18.13 2.21
N ILE A 267 -2.80 -18.44 1.49
CA ILE A 267 -3.21 -19.83 1.21
C ILE A 267 -2.12 -20.56 0.43
N ALA A 268 -1.53 -19.92 -0.58
CA ALA A 268 -0.44 -20.47 -1.37
C ALA A 268 0.78 -20.84 -0.51
N LEU A 269 1.17 -19.95 0.41
CA LEU A 269 2.28 -20.19 1.35
C LEU A 269 2.01 -21.40 2.28
N ILE A 270 0.79 -21.54 2.75
CA ILE A 270 0.38 -22.70 3.59
C ILE A 270 0.48 -23.99 2.77
N ILE A 271 -0.02 -23.99 1.53
CA ILE A 271 0.06 -25.14 0.64
C ILE A 271 1.51 -25.50 0.31
N LEU A 272 2.36 -24.50 0.06
CA LEU A 272 3.79 -24.68 -0.18
C LEU A 272 4.50 -25.30 1.03
N ALA A 273 4.25 -24.79 2.22
CA ALA A 273 4.81 -25.34 3.46
C ALA A 273 4.38 -26.81 3.67
N ALA A 274 3.11 -27.11 3.49
CA ALA A 274 2.59 -28.48 3.57
C ALA A 274 3.21 -29.39 2.51
N GLY A 275 3.33 -28.92 1.26
CA GLY A 275 3.96 -29.65 0.17
C GLY A 275 5.43 -29.96 0.42
N LEU A 276 6.18 -29.01 0.95
CA LEU A 276 7.59 -29.17 1.31
C LEU A 276 7.75 -30.19 2.45
N THR A 277 6.98 -30.04 3.52
CA THR A 277 6.99 -30.97 4.66
C THR A 277 6.69 -32.39 4.23
N LEU A 278 5.62 -32.59 3.43
CA LEU A 278 5.29 -33.91 2.89
C LEU A 278 6.40 -34.49 2.00
N THR A 279 7.07 -33.66 1.21
CA THR A 279 8.18 -34.09 0.36
C THR A 279 9.34 -34.59 1.22
N LEU A 280 9.69 -33.89 2.29
CA LEU A 280 10.76 -34.26 3.20
C LEU A 280 10.44 -35.59 3.93
N ILE A 281 9.23 -35.73 4.47
CA ILE A 281 8.77 -36.98 5.15
C ILE A 281 8.81 -38.16 4.20
N GLN A 282 8.34 -38.00 2.95
CA GLN A 282 8.34 -39.06 1.95
C GLN A 282 9.75 -39.46 1.53
N LYS A 283 10.69 -38.48 1.48
CA LYS A 283 12.09 -38.76 1.16
C LYS A 283 12.82 -39.46 2.30
N GLY A 284 12.51 -39.16 3.56
CA GLY A 284 13.02 -39.84 4.74
C GLY A 284 12.66 -41.33 4.72
N LYS A 285 11.36 -41.62 4.57
CA LYS A 285 10.87 -43.00 4.52
C LYS A 285 11.45 -43.87 3.37
N ASP A 286 11.91 -43.24 2.29
CA ASP A 286 12.54 -43.97 1.17
C ASP A 286 14.04 -44.25 1.41
N LYS A 287 14.67 -43.66 2.44
CA LYS A 287 16.05 -43.93 2.84
C LYS A 287 16.15 -45.04 3.89
N ASP A 288 15.06 -45.31 4.59
CA ASP A 288 14.98 -46.32 5.65
C ASP A 288 14.51 -47.71 5.11
N ILE A 289 14.36 -47.85 3.79
CA ILE A 289 14.07 -49.10 3.06
C ILE A 289 15.22 -49.43 2.13
#